data_f817651c61031fb9fa2f53519687670a
#
_entry.id   f817651c61031fb9fa2f53519687670a
#
_cell.length_a   1.000
_cell.length_b   1.000
_cell.length_c   1.000
_cell.angle_alpha   90.00
_cell.angle_beta   90.00
_cell.angle_gamma   90.00
#
_symmetry.space_group_name_H-M   'P 1'
#
loop_
_entity.id
_entity.type
_entity.pdbx_description
1 polymer ?
#
loop_
_entity_poly.entity_id
_entity_poly.type
_entity_poly.pdbx_seq_one_letter_code
_entity_poly.pdbx_strand_id
1 'polypeptide(L)'
;HFSVNKMLTTECVKTRMEKGITFLEFNYMLMQSYDFLHLAREYGCKMQFGGNDQWSNIIGGVELIRKADDKEAYGMTFTLLTTSDGRKMGKTESGAVWLDPEKTSPYDFYQYWRNVDDADVIRCLKILTFLPLEEIEAMAKWEGSQLNKAKEILAFEVTKLIHGEEEAVKAQNAARAIFGGGAHSE
;
A
#
# COMPACT_ATOMS: atom_id res chain seq x y z
N HIS A 1 14.95 -28.03 5.57
CA HIS A 1 13.56 -27.59 5.74
C HIS A 1 12.90 -27.18 4.41
N PHE A 2 13.67 -26.82 3.38
CA PHE A 2 13.18 -26.42 2.06
C PHE A 2 13.44 -27.53 1.03
N SER A 3 12.50 -27.73 0.12
CA SER A 3 12.66 -28.63 -1.02
C SER A 3 12.73 -27.81 -2.30
N VAL A 4 13.79 -27.98 -3.08
CA VAL A 4 13.97 -27.30 -4.39
C VAL A 4 12.76 -27.63 -5.29
N ASN A 5 12.32 -28.87 -5.35
CA ASN A 5 11.16 -29.24 -6.16
C ASN A 5 9.90 -28.48 -5.75
N LYS A 6 9.65 -28.30 -4.42
CA LYS A 6 8.51 -27.52 -3.93
C LYS A 6 8.68 -26.04 -4.28
N MET A 7 9.89 -25.48 -4.17
CA MET A 7 10.14 -24.08 -4.54
C MET A 7 9.90 -23.83 -6.02
N LEU A 8 10.33 -24.74 -6.89
CA LEU A 8 10.10 -24.66 -8.34
C LEU A 8 8.62 -24.72 -8.73
N THR A 9 7.74 -25.23 -7.88
CA THR A 9 6.29 -25.28 -8.14
C THR A 9 5.54 -24.03 -7.68
N THR A 10 6.18 -23.11 -6.97
CA THR A 10 5.56 -21.86 -6.53
C THR A 10 5.32 -20.92 -7.72
N GLU A 11 4.19 -20.23 -7.73
CA GLU A 11 3.78 -19.36 -8.84
C GLU A 11 4.80 -18.25 -9.12
N CYS A 12 5.36 -17.66 -8.06
CA CYS A 12 6.37 -16.60 -8.18
C CYS A 12 7.66 -17.10 -8.88
N VAL A 13 8.07 -18.34 -8.66
CA VAL A 13 9.24 -18.95 -9.29
C VAL A 13 8.91 -19.34 -10.74
N LYS A 14 7.77 -20.00 -10.98
CA LYS A 14 7.34 -20.40 -12.33
C LYS A 14 7.30 -19.21 -13.29
N THR A 15 6.62 -18.13 -12.92
CA THR A 15 6.51 -16.93 -13.75
C THR A 15 7.87 -16.31 -14.07
N ARG A 16 8.82 -16.38 -13.13
CA ARG A 16 10.17 -15.86 -13.36
C ARG A 16 11.04 -16.79 -14.20
N MET A 17 10.87 -18.10 -14.07
CA MET A 17 11.62 -19.07 -14.87
C MET A 17 11.42 -18.88 -16.38
N GLU A 18 10.25 -18.43 -16.84
CA GLU A 18 9.97 -18.12 -18.25
C GLU A 18 10.85 -16.99 -18.80
N LYS A 19 11.29 -16.06 -17.94
CA LYS A 19 12.14 -14.91 -18.29
C LYS A 19 13.60 -15.08 -17.84
N GLY A 20 13.90 -16.19 -17.20
CA GLY A 20 15.16 -16.43 -16.50
C GLY A 20 15.09 -15.97 -15.04
N ILE A 21 15.64 -16.80 -14.15
CA ILE A 21 15.71 -16.51 -12.71
C ILE A 21 17.18 -16.64 -12.26
N THR A 22 17.65 -15.64 -11.52
CA THR A 22 18.99 -15.69 -10.94
C THR A 22 19.01 -16.54 -9.67
N PHE A 23 20.19 -17.01 -9.27
CA PHE A 23 20.35 -17.73 -8.00
C PHE A 23 19.90 -16.91 -6.79
N LEU A 24 20.19 -15.61 -6.78
CA LEU A 24 19.76 -14.70 -5.72
C LEU A 24 18.24 -14.59 -5.65
N GLU A 25 17.56 -14.39 -6.78
CA GLU A 25 16.09 -14.33 -6.82
C GLU A 25 15.45 -15.64 -6.38
N PHE A 26 16.02 -16.78 -6.77
CA PHE A 26 15.54 -18.10 -6.32
C PHE A 26 15.68 -18.28 -4.81
N ASN A 27 16.79 -17.79 -4.23
CA ASN A 27 17.03 -17.90 -2.78
C ASN A 27 16.34 -16.82 -1.95
N TYR A 28 15.72 -15.80 -2.56
CA TYR A 28 15.05 -14.72 -1.83
C TYR A 28 14.01 -15.24 -0.84
N MET A 29 13.24 -16.24 -1.23
CA MET A 29 12.25 -16.88 -0.35
C MET A 29 12.91 -17.48 0.90
N LEU A 30 14.09 -18.08 0.77
CA LEU A 30 14.81 -18.66 1.91
C LEU A 30 15.27 -17.57 2.88
N MET A 31 15.80 -16.47 2.36
CA MET A 31 16.27 -15.35 3.18
C MET A 31 15.11 -14.73 3.97
N GLN A 32 14.02 -14.40 3.33
CA GLN A 32 12.84 -13.84 4.02
C GLN A 32 12.22 -14.83 5.00
N SER A 33 12.20 -16.11 4.69
CA SER A 33 11.73 -17.15 5.61
C SER A 33 12.63 -17.24 6.86
N TYR A 34 13.93 -17.11 6.69
CA TYR A 34 14.88 -17.11 7.80
C TYR A 34 14.74 -15.84 8.64
N ASP A 35 14.53 -14.66 8.02
CA ASP A 35 14.29 -13.43 8.74
C ASP A 35 13.05 -13.55 9.63
N PHE A 36 11.98 -14.17 9.15
CA PHE A 36 10.78 -14.40 9.95
C PHE A 36 11.05 -15.35 11.12
N LEU A 37 11.80 -16.45 10.90
CA LEU A 37 12.22 -17.35 11.97
C LEU A 37 13.07 -16.61 13.02
N HIS A 38 14.01 -15.78 12.60
CA HIS A 38 14.83 -14.96 13.48
C HIS A 38 13.99 -14.00 14.32
N LEU A 39 13.08 -13.26 13.68
CA LEU A 39 12.15 -12.36 14.37
C LEU A 39 11.23 -13.10 15.34
N ALA A 40 10.80 -14.31 15.00
CA ALA A 40 9.99 -15.13 15.88
C ALA A 40 10.76 -15.57 17.12
N ARG A 41 12.05 -15.92 16.98
CA ARG A 41 12.91 -16.36 18.07
C ARG A 41 13.33 -15.23 19.00
N GLU A 42 13.82 -14.12 18.43
CA GLU A 42 14.42 -13.02 19.19
C GLU A 42 13.40 -12.01 19.71
N TYR A 43 12.31 -11.81 18.96
CA TYR A 43 11.31 -10.76 19.27
C TYR A 43 9.90 -11.29 19.53
N GLY A 44 9.70 -12.61 19.49
CA GLY A 44 8.37 -13.20 19.67
C GLY A 44 7.38 -12.84 18.55
N CYS A 45 7.89 -12.46 17.37
CA CYS A 45 7.05 -12.11 16.22
C CYS A 45 6.27 -13.32 15.73
N LYS A 46 4.95 -13.24 15.73
CA LYS A 46 4.07 -14.36 15.36
C LYS A 46 3.35 -14.16 14.02
N MET A 47 3.39 -12.97 13.44
CA MET A 47 2.63 -12.68 12.23
C MET A 47 3.44 -11.82 11.25
N GLN A 48 3.38 -12.18 9.97
CA GLN A 48 3.96 -11.42 8.88
C GLN A 48 2.85 -10.96 7.92
N PHE A 49 2.91 -9.69 7.52
CA PHE A 49 1.98 -9.08 6.58
C PHE A 49 2.68 -8.74 5.27
N GLY A 50 1.94 -8.75 4.17
CA GLY A 50 2.44 -8.28 2.90
C GLY A 50 1.36 -8.15 1.82
N GLY A 51 1.75 -7.67 0.65
CA GLY A 51 0.91 -7.79 -0.53
C GLY A 51 0.74 -9.24 -0.96
N ASN A 52 -0.27 -9.54 -1.76
CA ASN A 52 -0.52 -10.90 -2.23
C ASN A 52 0.63 -11.49 -3.06
N ASP A 53 1.48 -10.65 -3.66
CA ASP A 53 2.73 -11.04 -4.32
C ASP A 53 3.78 -11.62 -3.35
N GLN A 54 3.66 -11.37 -2.04
CA GLN A 54 4.55 -11.86 -1.00
C GLN A 54 4.11 -13.20 -0.38
N TRP A 55 2.99 -13.76 -0.82
CA TRP A 55 2.41 -14.96 -0.22
C TRP A 55 3.41 -16.12 -0.06
N SER A 56 4.11 -16.48 -1.13
CA SER A 56 5.07 -17.60 -1.11
C SER A 56 6.22 -17.37 -0.12
N ASN A 57 6.72 -16.14 -0.01
CA ASN A 57 7.78 -15.78 0.92
C ASN A 57 7.30 -15.87 2.38
N ILE A 58 6.11 -15.34 2.65
CA ILE A 58 5.51 -15.33 3.99
C ILE A 58 5.22 -16.76 4.45
N ILE A 59 4.57 -17.58 3.63
CA ILE A 59 4.25 -18.98 3.96
C ILE A 59 5.52 -19.82 4.09
N GLY A 60 6.57 -19.52 3.34
CA GLY A 60 7.88 -20.13 3.52
C GLY A 60 8.40 -19.94 4.95
N GLY A 61 8.26 -18.75 5.52
CA GLY A 61 8.62 -18.44 6.90
C GLY A 61 7.75 -19.14 7.94
N VAL A 62 6.42 -19.14 7.74
CA VAL A 62 5.48 -19.87 8.60
C VAL A 62 5.84 -21.37 8.67
N GLU A 63 6.07 -22.00 7.52
CA GLU A 63 6.48 -23.40 7.44
C GLU A 63 7.85 -23.66 8.05
N LEU A 64 8.80 -22.72 7.92
CA LEU A 64 10.12 -22.83 8.51
C LEU A 64 10.04 -22.80 10.04
N ILE A 65 9.30 -21.87 10.62
CA ILE A 65 9.09 -21.77 12.08
C ILE A 65 8.45 -23.05 12.61
N ARG A 66 7.41 -23.55 11.95
CA ARG A 66 6.76 -24.81 12.33
C ARG A 66 7.74 -26.00 12.32
N LYS A 67 8.57 -26.10 11.28
CA LYS A 67 9.49 -27.25 11.11
C LYS A 67 10.75 -27.15 11.97
N ALA A 68 11.21 -25.95 12.28
CA ALA A 68 12.44 -25.74 13.04
C ALA A 68 12.20 -25.71 14.56
N ASP A 69 11.09 -25.09 14.99
CA ASP A 69 10.84 -24.81 16.40
C ASP A 69 9.54 -25.42 16.93
N ASP A 70 8.78 -26.12 16.08
CA ASP A 70 7.45 -26.66 16.40
C ASP A 70 6.49 -25.60 16.99
N LYS A 71 6.56 -24.39 16.45
CA LYS A 71 5.77 -23.25 16.88
C LYS A 71 4.81 -22.79 15.78
N GLU A 72 3.72 -22.15 16.19
CA GLU A 72 2.77 -21.53 15.30
C GLU A 72 3.18 -20.09 14.95
N ALA A 73 3.07 -19.76 13.65
CA ALA A 73 3.16 -18.42 13.13
C ALA A 73 2.10 -18.22 12.04
N TYR A 74 1.76 -16.98 11.75
CA TYR A 74 0.67 -16.62 10.87
C TYR A 74 1.15 -15.70 9.76
N GLY A 75 0.54 -15.84 8.59
CA GLY A 75 0.74 -14.95 7.45
C GLY A 75 -0.58 -14.34 7.01
N MET A 76 -0.56 -13.06 6.67
CA MET A 76 -1.72 -12.38 6.10
C MET A 76 -1.29 -11.57 4.89
N THR A 77 -2.05 -11.65 3.81
CA THR A 77 -1.83 -10.83 2.62
C THR A 77 -3.05 -10.00 2.28
N PHE A 78 -2.81 -8.89 1.63
CA PHE A 78 -3.85 -7.99 1.11
C PHE A 78 -3.56 -7.69 -0.36
N THR A 79 -4.61 -7.30 -1.07
CA THR A 79 -4.51 -6.93 -2.48
C THR A 79 -3.60 -5.72 -2.65
N LEU A 80 -2.71 -5.77 -3.63
CA LEU A 80 -1.85 -4.64 -3.97
C LEU A 80 -2.70 -3.41 -4.30
N LEU A 81 -2.25 -2.26 -3.80
CA LEU A 81 -2.83 -0.97 -4.15
C LEU A 81 -2.38 -0.59 -5.56
N THR A 82 -3.29 -0.70 -6.51
CA THR A 82 -3.09 -0.36 -7.92
C THR A 82 -4.03 0.78 -8.31
N THR A 83 -3.69 1.50 -9.34
CA THR A 83 -4.61 2.41 -10.02
C THR A 83 -5.65 1.62 -10.82
N SER A 84 -6.72 2.26 -11.25
CA SER A 84 -7.79 1.65 -12.06
C SER A 84 -7.28 1.04 -13.37
N ASP A 85 -6.18 1.55 -13.92
CA ASP A 85 -5.49 1.02 -15.09
C ASP A 85 -4.47 -0.11 -14.78
N GLY A 86 -4.40 -0.57 -13.52
CA GLY A 86 -3.59 -1.70 -13.08
C GLY A 86 -2.13 -1.39 -12.74
N ARG A 87 -1.69 -0.13 -12.82
CA ARG A 87 -0.34 0.26 -12.38
C ARG A 87 -0.23 0.32 -10.86
N LYS A 88 0.96 0.07 -10.31
CA LYS A 88 1.20 0.25 -8.86
C LYS A 88 0.99 1.71 -8.47
N MET A 89 0.12 1.97 -7.50
CA MET A 89 -0.13 3.31 -6.97
C MET A 89 1.12 3.86 -6.22
N GLY A 90 1.27 5.18 -6.17
CA GLY A 90 2.43 5.84 -5.56
C GLY A 90 3.63 6.01 -6.49
N LYS A 91 3.53 5.59 -7.77
CA LYS A 91 4.51 5.89 -8.81
C LYS A 91 3.88 6.81 -9.84
N THR A 92 4.49 7.97 -10.06
CA THR A 92 4.12 8.95 -11.10
C THR A 92 5.17 8.96 -12.20
N GLU A 93 4.91 9.65 -13.31
CA GLU A 93 5.91 9.87 -14.36
C GLU A 93 7.13 10.64 -13.85
N SER A 94 6.95 11.49 -12.84
CA SER A 94 8.01 12.26 -12.18
C SER A 94 8.70 11.52 -11.02
N GLY A 95 8.33 10.27 -10.74
CA GLY A 95 8.95 9.44 -9.70
C GLY A 95 7.96 8.91 -8.65
N ALA A 96 8.47 8.55 -7.48
CA ALA A 96 7.66 8.06 -6.38
C ALA A 96 7.09 9.21 -5.55
N VAL A 97 5.88 9.02 -5.02
CA VAL A 97 5.31 9.88 -3.98
C VAL A 97 5.84 9.38 -2.63
N TRP A 98 6.67 10.19 -1.99
CA TRP A 98 7.35 9.83 -0.75
C TRP A 98 6.54 10.26 0.47
N LEU A 99 6.66 9.51 1.56
CA LEU A 99 6.13 9.90 2.87
C LEU A 99 7.04 10.91 3.58
N ASP A 100 8.30 10.99 3.16
CA ASP A 100 9.29 11.93 3.65
C ASP A 100 8.98 13.35 3.12
N PRO A 101 8.69 14.34 3.99
CA PRO A 101 8.33 15.69 3.57
C PRO A 101 9.45 16.46 2.87
N GLU A 102 10.71 16.03 3.02
CA GLU A 102 11.84 16.62 2.29
C GLU A 102 11.88 16.18 0.82
N LYS A 103 11.26 15.04 0.49
CA LYS A 103 11.21 14.49 -0.87
C LYS A 103 9.90 14.75 -1.60
N THR A 104 8.81 14.74 -0.87
CA THR A 104 7.47 15.12 -1.36
C THR A 104 6.85 16.01 -0.31
N SER A 105 6.65 17.28 -0.61
CA SER A 105 6.06 18.22 0.34
C SER A 105 4.67 17.78 0.78
N PRO A 106 4.19 18.12 2.00
CA PRO A 106 2.82 17.81 2.43
C PRO A 106 1.75 18.34 1.45
N TYR A 107 2.02 19.46 0.79
CA TYR A 107 1.15 20.02 -0.24
C TYR A 107 1.11 19.13 -1.51
N ASP A 108 2.26 18.73 -2.04
CA ASP A 108 2.33 17.84 -3.21
C ASP A 108 1.76 16.46 -2.90
N PHE A 109 1.99 15.97 -1.68
CA PHE A 109 1.39 14.73 -1.19
C PHE A 109 -0.14 14.83 -1.14
N TYR A 110 -0.69 15.92 -0.61
CA TYR A 110 -2.12 16.20 -0.63
C TYR A 110 -2.67 16.28 -2.06
N GLN A 111 -1.97 16.99 -2.96
CA GLN A 111 -2.38 17.12 -4.35
C GLN A 111 -2.41 15.78 -5.09
N TYR A 112 -1.45 14.91 -4.81
CA TYR A 112 -1.45 13.56 -5.39
C TYR A 112 -2.76 12.82 -5.06
N TRP A 113 -3.16 12.79 -3.80
CA TRP A 113 -4.38 12.11 -3.38
C TRP A 113 -5.66 12.83 -3.82
N ARG A 114 -5.58 14.14 -3.96
CA ARG A 114 -6.69 14.97 -4.48
C ARG A 114 -6.95 14.73 -5.98
N ASN A 115 -5.95 14.25 -6.71
CA ASN A 115 -5.99 14.04 -8.16
C ASN A 115 -6.05 12.56 -8.57
N VAL A 116 -6.34 11.65 -7.66
CA VAL A 116 -6.58 10.24 -8.03
C VAL A 116 -7.81 10.11 -8.92
N ASP A 117 -7.83 9.06 -9.74
CA ASP A 117 -8.98 8.78 -10.60
C ASP A 117 -10.25 8.55 -9.80
N ASP A 118 -11.39 8.96 -10.36
CA ASP A 118 -12.71 8.83 -9.74
C ASP A 118 -13.00 7.39 -9.31
N ALA A 119 -12.62 6.43 -10.15
CA ALA A 119 -12.80 5.01 -9.90
C ALA A 119 -11.99 4.47 -8.69
N ASP A 120 -10.92 5.16 -8.31
CA ASP A 120 -10.01 4.73 -7.24
C ASP A 120 -10.36 5.33 -5.87
N VAL A 121 -11.12 6.43 -5.83
CA VAL A 121 -11.37 7.21 -4.60
C VAL A 121 -11.92 6.35 -3.46
N ILE A 122 -13.00 5.64 -3.69
CA ILE A 122 -13.69 4.83 -2.67
C ILE A 122 -12.80 3.70 -2.17
N ARG A 123 -12.06 3.06 -3.08
CA ARG A 123 -11.12 2.01 -2.71
C ARG A 123 -9.97 2.57 -1.86
N CYS A 124 -9.44 3.73 -2.23
CA CYS A 124 -8.40 4.40 -1.46
C CYS A 124 -8.91 4.82 -0.07
N LEU A 125 -10.11 5.37 0.04
CA LEU A 125 -10.73 5.69 1.33
C LEU A 125 -10.81 4.45 2.24
N LYS A 126 -11.28 3.31 1.71
CA LYS A 126 -11.41 2.05 2.48
C LYS A 126 -10.07 1.48 2.96
N ILE A 127 -8.99 1.67 2.19
CA ILE A 127 -7.69 1.03 2.47
C ILE A 127 -6.78 1.97 3.27
N LEU A 128 -6.84 3.28 3.03
CA LEU A 128 -5.83 4.24 3.51
C LEU A 128 -6.33 5.14 4.63
N THR A 129 -7.62 5.07 5.00
CA THR A 129 -8.18 5.91 6.06
C THR A 129 -8.79 5.06 7.18
N PHE A 130 -9.03 5.70 8.32
CA PHE A 130 -9.74 5.12 9.46
C PHE A 130 -11.19 5.64 9.57
N LEU A 131 -11.72 6.19 8.48
CA LEU A 131 -13.13 6.60 8.43
C LEU A 131 -14.07 5.40 8.58
N PRO A 132 -15.22 5.55 9.25
CA PRO A 132 -16.23 4.52 9.34
C PRO A 132 -16.65 4.02 7.94
N LEU A 133 -16.77 2.70 7.78
CA LEU A 133 -17.13 2.10 6.48
C LEU A 133 -18.49 2.60 5.97
N GLU A 134 -19.44 2.85 6.87
CA GLU A 134 -20.76 3.38 6.52
C GLU A 134 -20.68 4.77 5.88
N GLU A 135 -19.77 5.63 6.36
CA GLU A 135 -19.52 6.94 5.76
C GLU A 135 -18.92 6.80 4.36
N ILE A 136 -17.94 5.91 4.20
CA ILE A 136 -17.31 5.64 2.88
C ILE A 136 -18.34 5.05 1.90
N GLU A 137 -19.22 4.17 2.36
CA GLU A 137 -20.29 3.59 1.52
C GLU A 137 -21.35 4.61 1.13
N ALA A 138 -21.62 5.59 1.97
CA ALA A 138 -22.46 6.72 1.60
C ALA A 138 -21.80 7.56 0.48
N MET A 139 -20.47 7.80 0.56
CA MET A 139 -19.70 8.50 -0.47
C MET A 139 -19.64 7.72 -1.80
N ALA A 140 -19.72 6.38 -1.76
CA ALA A 140 -19.73 5.55 -2.97
C ALA A 140 -20.92 5.82 -3.91
N LYS A 141 -21.96 6.50 -3.42
CA LYS A 141 -23.13 6.91 -4.20
C LYS A 141 -23.01 8.32 -4.79
N TRP A 142 -21.89 9.00 -4.51
CA TRP A 142 -21.66 10.36 -4.95
C TRP A 142 -21.18 10.40 -6.40
N GLU A 143 -21.68 11.39 -7.16
CA GLU A 143 -21.35 11.60 -8.55
C GLU A 143 -20.96 13.07 -8.81
N GLY A 144 -20.27 13.32 -9.90
CA GLY A 144 -19.91 14.65 -10.34
C GLY A 144 -19.16 15.47 -9.28
N SER A 145 -19.68 16.63 -8.91
CA SER A 145 -19.04 17.53 -7.94
C SER A 145 -18.93 16.96 -6.53
N GLN A 146 -19.81 16.03 -6.15
CA GLN A 146 -19.73 15.37 -4.85
C GLN A 146 -18.52 14.45 -4.75
N LEU A 147 -18.13 13.80 -5.86
CA LEU A 147 -16.94 12.96 -5.89
C LEU A 147 -15.66 13.77 -5.66
N ASN A 148 -15.63 15.03 -6.10
CA ASN A 148 -14.53 15.95 -5.77
C ASN A 148 -14.41 16.19 -4.26
N LYS A 149 -15.54 16.20 -3.54
CA LYS A 149 -15.52 16.29 -2.07
C LYS A 149 -14.97 15.00 -1.44
N ALA A 150 -15.30 13.84 -1.97
CA ALA A 150 -14.70 12.57 -1.51
C ALA A 150 -13.18 12.53 -1.73
N LYS A 151 -12.67 13.06 -2.86
CA LYS A 151 -11.23 13.24 -3.12
C LYS A 151 -10.58 14.21 -2.12
N GLU A 152 -11.27 15.27 -1.75
CA GLU A 152 -10.80 16.21 -0.74
C GLU A 152 -10.68 15.54 0.64
N ILE A 153 -11.67 14.75 1.03
CA ILE A 153 -11.67 13.96 2.27
C ILE A 153 -10.52 12.96 2.25
N LEU A 154 -10.35 12.20 1.16
CA LEU A 154 -9.24 11.26 1.01
C LEU A 154 -7.88 11.95 1.18
N ALA A 155 -7.66 13.04 0.45
CA ALA A 155 -6.41 13.79 0.50
C ALA A 155 -6.13 14.34 1.91
N PHE A 156 -7.15 14.88 2.56
CA PHE A 156 -7.04 15.39 3.92
C PHE A 156 -6.68 14.29 4.93
N GLU A 157 -7.45 13.20 4.95
CA GLU A 157 -7.26 12.12 5.92
C GLU A 157 -5.91 11.43 5.75
N VAL A 158 -5.47 11.18 4.52
CA VAL A 158 -4.17 10.54 4.27
C VAL A 158 -3.02 11.49 4.60
N THR A 159 -3.14 12.79 4.28
CA THR A 159 -2.12 13.80 4.63
C THR A 159 -2.07 13.98 6.15
N LYS A 160 -3.20 14.03 6.84
CA LYS A 160 -3.30 14.09 8.29
C LYS A 160 -2.62 12.90 8.95
N LEU A 161 -2.82 11.71 8.42
CA LEU A 161 -2.23 10.47 8.95
C LEU A 161 -0.70 10.49 8.87
N ILE A 162 -0.13 11.02 7.78
CA ILE A 162 1.31 10.98 7.51
C ILE A 162 2.05 12.21 8.03
N HIS A 163 1.50 13.40 7.82
CA HIS A 163 2.17 14.68 8.09
C HIS A 163 1.57 15.46 9.28
N GLY A 164 0.48 14.95 9.87
CA GLY A 164 -0.23 15.60 10.96
C GLY A 164 -1.33 16.54 10.47
N GLU A 165 -2.22 16.89 11.41
CA GLU A 165 -3.42 17.67 11.12
C GLU A 165 -3.10 19.11 10.65
N GLU A 166 -2.09 19.74 11.25
CA GLU A 166 -1.69 21.10 10.90
C GLU A 166 -1.26 21.22 9.44
N GLU A 167 -0.43 20.30 8.96
CA GLU A 167 0.01 20.26 7.57
C GLU A 167 -1.12 19.90 6.60
N ALA A 168 -2.02 19.00 7.00
CA ALA A 168 -3.21 18.68 6.20
C ALA A 168 -4.13 19.89 6.01
N VAL A 169 -4.36 20.67 7.09
CA VAL A 169 -5.15 21.91 7.03
C VAL A 169 -4.48 22.96 6.15
N LYS A 170 -3.15 23.14 6.28
CA LYS A 170 -2.39 24.07 5.43
C LYS A 170 -2.49 23.68 3.95
N ALA A 171 -2.27 22.41 3.65
CA ALA A 171 -2.34 21.90 2.27
C ALA A 171 -3.75 22.05 1.67
N GLN A 172 -4.78 21.73 2.43
CA GLN A 172 -6.17 21.88 2.00
C GLN A 172 -6.52 23.34 1.74
N ASN A 173 -6.15 24.26 2.63
CA ASN A 173 -6.42 25.68 2.46
C ASN A 173 -5.68 26.25 1.24
N ALA A 174 -4.41 25.88 1.03
CA ALA A 174 -3.65 26.28 -0.14
C ALA A 174 -4.29 25.76 -1.45
N ALA A 175 -4.72 24.50 -1.47
CA ALA A 175 -5.40 23.93 -2.62
C ALA A 175 -6.73 24.65 -2.92
N ARG A 176 -7.53 24.95 -1.90
CA ARG A 176 -8.77 25.71 -2.05
C ARG A 176 -8.56 27.15 -2.54
N ALA A 177 -7.51 27.81 -2.08
CA ALA A 177 -7.18 29.17 -2.53
C ALA A 177 -6.85 29.22 -4.03
N ILE A 178 -6.15 28.21 -4.55
CA ILE A 178 -5.76 28.14 -5.96
C ILE A 178 -6.96 27.79 -6.85
N PHE A 179 -7.80 26.83 -6.42
CA PHE A 179 -8.91 26.34 -7.24
C PHE A 179 -10.26 26.97 -6.91
N GLY A 180 -10.41 27.64 -5.77
CA GLY A 180 -11.61 28.36 -5.34
C GLY A 180 -11.63 29.85 -5.72
N GLY A 181 -10.49 30.42 -6.15
CA GLY A 181 -10.35 31.84 -6.50
C GLY A 181 -10.92 32.25 -7.88
N GLY A 182 -11.58 31.34 -8.58
CA GLY A 182 -12.17 31.62 -9.90
C GLY A 182 -13.61 32.20 -9.91
N ALA A 183 -14.17 32.55 -8.75
CA ALA A 183 -15.58 32.96 -8.64
C ALA A 183 -15.80 34.34 -8.02
N HIS A 184 -14.86 35.27 -8.14
CA HIS A 184 -15.13 36.69 -7.84
C HIS A 184 -14.25 37.59 -8.72
N SER A 185 -14.70 37.78 -9.95
CA SER A 185 -14.43 39.01 -10.71
C SER A 185 -15.65 39.28 -11.58
N GLU A 186 -16.63 39.91 -11.00
CA GLU A 186 -17.51 40.90 -11.58
C GLU A 186 -17.86 41.93 -10.51
#